data_38f1803b502010843101eafd697c2b74
#
_entry.id   38f1803b502010843101eafd697c2b74
#
_cell.length_a   1.000
_cell.length_b   1.000
_cell.length_c   1.000
_cell.angle_alpha   90.00
_cell.angle_beta   90.00
_cell.angle_gamma   90.00
#
_symmetry.space_group_name_H-M   'P 1'
#
loop_
_entity.id
_entity.type
_entity.pdbx_description
1 polymer ?
#
loop_
_entity_poly.entity_id
_entity_poly.type
_entity_poly.pdbx_seq_one_letter_code
_entity_poly.pdbx_strand_id
1 'polypeptide(L)'
;MRNVYCDMDGVLVNFEKGAVEAVNKALKRPPTGLSALAGEVIEELGRNFVTAKDLEKYTPTGSKKASEFMYRVVEDDVEFWANLEWNPEGKVLWEGIKEKGVTILTSPMDKRGAQGSLEGKMIWLEKNLGLSNIRGVVFEHEKFRYATTGGGNNVLFDDFMSKIGPWREEGGLGFHFQNNAKEALEFLEEANV
;
A
#
# COMPACT_ATOMS: atom_id res chain seq x y z
N MET A 1 -19.83 11.51 -14.18
CA MET A 1 -18.43 11.96 -13.97
C MET A 1 -17.71 10.80 -13.31
N ARG A 2 -16.54 10.41 -13.78
CA ARG A 2 -15.74 9.33 -13.19
C ARG A 2 -15.05 9.83 -11.93
N ASN A 3 -14.98 8.97 -10.91
CA ASN A 3 -14.19 9.27 -9.71
C ASN A 3 -12.78 8.67 -9.88
N VAL A 4 -11.79 9.32 -9.30
CA VAL A 4 -10.41 8.85 -9.26
C VAL A 4 -10.13 8.30 -7.87
N TYR A 5 -9.65 7.07 -7.82
CA TYR A 5 -9.19 6.39 -6.63
C TYR A 5 -7.70 6.08 -6.75
N CYS A 6 -6.98 6.25 -5.67
CA CYS A 6 -5.55 5.98 -5.61
C CYS A 6 -5.24 5.16 -4.35
N ASP A 7 -4.51 4.06 -4.51
CA ASP A 7 -3.96 3.35 -3.36
C ASP A 7 -2.84 4.15 -2.70
N MET A 8 -2.51 3.80 -1.49
CA MET A 8 -1.41 4.41 -0.75
C MET A 8 -0.14 3.56 -0.80
N ASP A 9 -0.21 2.29 -0.36
CA ASP A 9 0.94 1.39 -0.23
C ASP A 9 1.45 0.96 -1.61
N GLY A 10 2.75 1.11 -1.88
CA GLY A 10 3.32 0.79 -3.17
C GLY A 10 3.03 1.80 -4.29
N VAL A 11 1.99 2.64 -4.13
CA VAL A 11 1.67 3.73 -5.07
C VAL A 11 2.22 5.06 -4.57
N LEU A 12 1.65 5.61 -3.51
CA LEU A 12 2.09 6.92 -2.96
C LEU A 12 3.30 6.78 -2.03
N VAL A 13 3.36 5.70 -1.25
CA VAL A 13 4.45 5.42 -0.31
C VAL A 13 5.27 4.21 -0.73
N ASN A 14 6.56 4.25 -0.43
CA ASN A 14 7.48 3.13 -0.65
C ASN A 14 7.38 2.13 0.51
N PHE A 15 6.23 1.44 0.57
CA PHE A 15 5.95 0.47 1.63
C PHE A 15 7.00 -0.65 1.67
N GLU A 16 7.39 -1.18 0.51
CA GLU A 16 8.35 -2.29 0.42
C GLU A 16 9.68 -1.92 1.10
N LYS A 17 10.25 -0.76 0.77
CA LYS A 17 11.49 -0.28 1.39
C LYS A 17 11.32 -0.14 2.90
N GLY A 18 10.26 0.52 3.33
CA GLY A 18 9.99 0.73 4.76
C GLY A 18 9.85 -0.60 5.52
N ALA A 19 9.10 -1.56 4.96
CA ALA A 19 8.90 -2.87 5.55
C ALA A 19 10.21 -3.65 5.69
N VAL A 20 11.06 -3.66 4.65
CA VAL A 20 12.39 -4.29 4.69
C VAL A 20 13.25 -3.68 5.79
N GLU A 21 13.29 -2.35 5.90
CA GLU A 21 14.07 -1.65 6.93
C GLU A 21 13.56 -1.96 8.34
N ALA A 22 12.24 -1.93 8.55
CA ALA A 22 11.62 -2.24 9.84
C ALA A 22 11.90 -3.68 10.28
N VAL A 23 11.72 -4.65 9.38
CA VAL A 23 11.99 -6.07 9.66
C VAL A 23 13.47 -6.29 9.96
N ASN A 24 14.38 -5.71 9.19
CA ASN A 24 15.82 -5.85 9.42
C ASN A 24 16.27 -5.22 10.75
N LYS A 25 15.63 -4.14 11.17
CA LYS A 25 15.84 -3.56 12.50
C LYS A 25 15.32 -4.50 13.59
N ALA A 26 14.11 -5.05 13.41
CA ALA A 26 13.47 -5.95 14.35
C ALA A 26 14.22 -7.30 14.47
N LEU A 27 14.78 -7.85 13.40
CA LEU A 27 15.59 -9.08 13.44
C LEU A 27 16.86 -8.91 14.30
N LYS A 28 17.46 -7.72 14.30
CA LYS A 28 18.63 -7.41 15.16
C LYS A 28 18.25 -7.25 16.63
N ARG A 29 17.04 -6.75 16.90
CA ARG A 29 16.53 -6.51 18.25
C ARG A 29 15.02 -6.77 18.27
N PRO A 30 14.61 -8.04 18.39
CA PRO A 30 13.21 -8.40 18.30
C PRO A 30 12.35 -7.72 19.36
N PRO A 31 11.17 -7.18 18.97
CA PRO A 31 10.18 -6.70 19.92
C PRO A 31 9.77 -7.78 20.92
N THR A 32 9.26 -7.36 22.08
CA THR A 32 8.78 -8.29 23.10
C THR A 32 7.76 -9.28 22.51
N GLY A 33 7.97 -10.57 22.77
CA GLY A 33 7.10 -11.63 22.26
C GLY A 33 7.37 -12.11 20.83
N LEU A 34 8.30 -11.46 20.08
CA LEU A 34 8.63 -11.86 18.71
C LEU A 34 9.98 -12.55 18.54
N SER A 35 10.73 -12.78 19.63
CA SER A 35 12.06 -13.38 19.56
C SER A 35 12.06 -14.81 18.97
N ALA A 36 11.06 -15.64 19.30
CA ALA A 36 10.93 -16.98 18.73
C ALA A 36 10.70 -16.92 17.21
N LEU A 37 9.75 -16.10 16.75
CA LEU A 37 9.45 -15.96 15.34
C LEU A 37 10.63 -15.33 14.55
N ALA A 38 11.36 -14.38 15.15
CA ALA A 38 12.59 -13.85 14.58
C ALA A 38 13.66 -14.95 14.39
N GLY A 39 13.82 -15.85 15.39
CA GLY A 39 14.69 -17.02 15.29
C GLY A 39 14.29 -17.94 14.14
N GLU A 40 13.00 -18.23 14.01
CA GLU A 40 12.48 -19.05 12.92
C GLU A 40 12.69 -18.45 11.53
N VAL A 41 12.59 -17.12 11.40
CA VAL A 41 12.88 -16.40 10.13
C VAL A 41 14.36 -16.55 9.79
N ILE A 42 15.26 -16.34 10.75
CA ILE A 42 16.70 -16.47 10.55
C ILE A 42 17.08 -17.90 10.15
N GLU A 43 16.49 -18.90 10.82
CA GLU A 43 16.70 -20.33 10.51
C GLU A 43 16.24 -20.66 9.09
N GLU A 44 15.00 -20.26 8.71
CA GLU A 44 14.46 -20.53 7.37
C GLU A 44 15.29 -19.88 6.26
N LEU A 45 15.73 -18.63 6.47
CA LEU A 45 16.49 -17.88 5.45
C LEU A 45 18.01 -18.19 5.47
N GLY A 46 18.52 -18.81 6.53
CA GLY A 46 19.95 -19.02 6.73
C GLY A 46 20.76 -17.72 6.91
N ARG A 47 20.10 -16.62 7.22
CA ARG A 47 20.70 -15.29 7.37
C ARG A 47 19.85 -14.39 8.27
N ASN A 48 20.45 -13.35 8.85
CA ASN A 48 19.82 -12.45 9.82
C ASN A 48 19.32 -11.13 9.21
N PHE A 49 18.94 -11.15 7.94
CA PHE A 49 18.34 -10.04 7.23
C PHE A 49 17.35 -10.55 6.17
N VAL A 50 16.39 -9.70 5.81
CA VAL A 50 15.42 -9.93 4.73
C VAL A 50 15.66 -8.96 3.58
N THR A 51 15.22 -9.37 2.40
CA THR A 51 15.06 -8.54 1.21
C THR A 51 13.57 -8.39 0.89
N ALA A 52 13.21 -7.53 -0.05
CA ALA A 52 11.83 -7.39 -0.52
C ALA A 52 11.23 -8.74 -0.95
N LYS A 53 11.98 -9.54 -1.72
CA LYS A 53 11.53 -10.87 -2.19
C LYS A 53 11.18 -11.83 -1.07
N ASP A 54 11.85 -11.76 0.08
CA ASP A 54 11.53 -12.63 1.21
C ASP A 54 10.18 -12.28 1.83
N LEU A 55 9.75 -11.01 1.72
CA LEU A 55 8.47 -10.53 2.27
C LEU A 55 7.28 -10.83 1.36
N GLU A 56 7.51 -11.21 0.12
CA GLU A 56 6.48 -11.57 -0.86
C GLU A 56 5.87 -12.96 -0.57
N LYS A 57 4.89 -13.02 0.29
CA LYS A 57 4.26 -14.26 0.81
C LYS A 57 3.84 -15.27 -0.25
N TYR A 58 3.44 -14.83 -1.44
CA TYR A 58 2.80 -15.65 -2.46
C TYR A 58 3.71 -15.95 -3.66
N THR A 59 4.99 -15.64 -3.56
CA THR A 59 5.98 -15.95 -4.60
C THR A 59 6.79 -17.18 -4.24
N PRO A 60 7.38 -17.89 -5.23
CA PRO A 60 8.24 -19.04 -4.95
C PRO A 60 9.48 -18.74 -4.12
N THR A 61 9.88 -17.47 -4.08
CA THR A 61 11.07 -16.98 -3.35
C THR A 61 10.73 -16.33 -2.02
N GLY A 62 9.44 -16.13 -1.73
CA GLY A 62 8.98 -15.49 -0.51
C GLY A 62 8.92 -16.46 0.67
N SER A 63 9.14 -15.92 1.89
CA SER A 63 9.04 -16.65 3.15
C SER A 63 7.72 -16.31 3.85
N LYS A 64 6.94 -17.34 4.17
CA LYS A 64 5.72 -17.15 4.98
C LYS A 64 6.03 -16.61 6.36
N LYS A 65 7.12 -17.07 6.97
CA LYS A 65 7.57 -16.63 8.30
C LYS A 65 8.05 -15.19 8.28
N ALA A 66 8.84 -14.83 7.27
CA ALA A 66 9.29 -13.44 7.11
C ALA A 66 8.11 -12.48 6.88
N SER A 67 7.15 -12.88 6.03
CA SER A 67 5.92 -12.12 5.83
C SER A 67 5.09 -12.01 7.12
N GLU A 68 4.92 -13.09 7.87
CA GLU A 68 4.22 -13.05 9.15
C GLU A 68 4.94 -12.15 10.16
N PHE A 69 6.25 -12.26 10.27
CA PHE A 69 7.07 -11.42 11.14
C PHE A 69 6.93 -9.94 10.76
N MET A 70 6.97 -9.62 9.46
CA MET A 70 6.71 -8.27 8.97
C MET A 70 5.36 -7.74 9.47
N TYR A 71 4.28 -8.48 9.26
CA TYR A 71 2.96 -8.06 9.75
C TYR A 71 2.95 -7.79 11.25
N ARG A 72 3.60 -8.65 12.05
CA ARG A 72 3.69 -8.48 13.50
C ARG A 72 4.53 -7.28 13.93
N VAL A 73 5.50 -6.89 13.10
CA VAL A 73 6.37 -5.72 13.36
C VAL A 73 5.66 -4.42 13.04
N VAL A 74 4.89 -4.37 11.93
CA VAL A 74 4.41 -3.07 11.42
C VAL A 74 2.91 -2.82 11.59
N GLU A 75 2.08 -3.87 11.82
CA GLU A 75 0.61 -3.70 11.76
C GLU A 75 0.05 -2.68 12.75
N ASP A 76 0.64 -2.58 13.94
CA ASP A 76 0.20 -1.68 15.01
C ASP A 76 1.22 -0.56 15.33
N ASP A 77 2.22 -0.39 14.47
CA ASP A 77 3.25 0.64 14.62
C ASP A 77 2.84 1.92 13.90
N VAL A 78 2.16 2.83 14.61
CA VAL A 78 1.70 4.13 14.09
C VAL A 78 2.85 4.92 13.49
N GLU A 79 4.02 4.95 14.15
CA GLU A 79 5.18 5.72 13.70
C GLU A 79 5.74 5.18 12.39
N PHE A 80 5.73 3.86 12.21
CA PHE A 80 6.11 3.24 10.94
C PHE A 80 5.28 3.79 9.78
N TRP A 81 3.94 3.74 9.91
CA TRP A 81 3.02 4.17 8.87
C TRP A 81 3.06 5.68 8.63
N ALA A 82 3.13 6.46 9.71
CA ALA A 82 3.15 7.93 9.65
C ALA A 82 4.42 8.51 9.01
N ASN A 83 5.51 7.74 8.98
CA ASN A 83 6.81 8.21 8.48
C ASN A 83 7.31 7.44 7.25
N LEU A 84 6.47 6.67 6.56
CA LEU A 84 6.83 6.07 5.29
C LEU A 84 7.31 7.14 4.29
N GLU A 85 8.36 6.82 3.56
CA GLU A 85 8.85 7.70 2.50
C GLU A 85 7.89 7.71 1.31
N TRP A 86 7.86 8.84 0.61
CA TRP A 86 7.20 8.89 -0.69
C TRP A 86 7.80 7.84 -1.65
N ASN A 87 6.93 7.20 -2.42
CA ASN A 87 7.36 6.58 -3.67
C ASN A 87 7.65 7.72 -4.67
N PRO A 88 8.87 7.83 -5.23
CA PRO A 88 9.21 8.92 -6.15
C PRO A 88 8.25 9.03 -7.33
N GLU A 89 7.90 7.93 -7.98
CA GLU A 89 6.93 7.88 -9.07
C GLU A 89 5.51 8.16 -8.58
N GLY A 90 5.17 7.71 -7.37
CA GLY A 90 3.89 8.03 -6.73
C GLY A 90 3.74 9.52 -6.45
N LYS A 91 4.83 10.23 -6.14
CA LYS A 91 4.80 11.68 -6.00
C LYS A 91 4.54 12.39 -7.34
N VAL A 92 5.13 11.90 -8.43
CA VAL A 92 4.86 12.41 -9.78
C VAL A 92 3.41 12.17 -10.17
N LEU A 93 2.89 10.95 -9.92
CA LEU A 93 1.48 10.63 -10.14
C LEU A 93 0.58 11.58 -9.35
N TRP A 94 0.85 11.76 -8.03
CA TRP A 94 0.05 12.64 -7.17
C TRP A 94 -0.04 14.07 -7.70
N GLU A 95 1.07 14.67 -8.11
CA GLU A 95 1.09 16.01 -8.70
C GLU A 95 0.19 16.13 -9.95
N GLY A 96 0.07 15.06 -10.73
CA GLY A 96 -0.79 15.02 -11.92
C GLY A 96 -2.28 14.80 -11.63
N ILE A 97 -2.62 14.16 -10.48
CA ILE A 97 -4.02 13.79 -10.18
C ILE A 97 -4.67 14.61 -9.06
N LYS A 98 -3.91 15.30 -8.21
CA LYS A 98 -4.42 15.97 -6.99
C LYS A 98 -5.61 16.90 -7.22
N GLU A 99 -5.69 17.56 -8.36
CA GLU A 99 -6.80 18.47 -8.71
C GLU A 99 -8.06 17.73 -9.24
N LYS A 100 -8.01 16.41 -9.33
CA LYS A 100 -9.12 15.57 -9.84
C LYS A 100 -10.11 15.14 -8.77
N GLY A 101 -9.99 15.64 -7.56
CA GLY A 101 -10.84 15.21 -6.44
C GLY A 101 -10.64 13.72 -6.09
N VAL A 102 -9.40 13.34 -5.86
CA VAL A 102 -8.97 11.97 -5.60
C VAL A 102 -9.51 11.46 -4.27
N THR A 103 -10.01 10.23 -4.27
CA THR A 103 -10.27 9.46 -3.05
C THR A 103 -9.12 8.48 -2.82
N ILE A 104 -8.51 8.52 -1.65
CA ILE A 104 -7.53 7.52 -1.26
C ILE A 104 -8.29 6.25 -0.86
N LEU A 105 -8.02 5.14 -1.57
CA LEU A 105 -8.67 3.86 -1.36
C LEU A 105 -7.61 2.82 -1.03
N THR A 106 -7.35 2.63 0.26
CA THR A 106 -6.26 1.80 0.75
C THR A 106 -6.76 0.65 1.62
N SER A 107 -6.05 -0.49 1.60
CA SER A 107 -6.39 -1.61 2.46
C SER A 107 -5.81 -1.41 3.86
N PRO A 108 -6.58 -1.62 4.93
CA PRO A 108 -6.03 -1.58 6.28
C PRO A 108 -5.17 -2.81 6.54
N MET A 109 -4.18 -2.67 7.42
CA MET A 109 -3.46 -3.81 7.99
C MET A 109 -4.00 -4.02 9.41
N ASP A 110 -5.22 -4.55 9.48
CA ASP A 110 -6.04 -4.63 10.70
C ASP A 110 -6.23 -6.05 11.23
N LYS A 111 -5.43 -6.99 10.78
CA LYS A 111 -5.44 -8.35 11.32
C LYS A 111 -5.23 -8.29 12.83
N ARG A 112 -5.95 -9.12 13.57
CA ARG A 112 -5.88 -9.14 15.03
C ARG A 112 -6.39 -7.87 15.74
N GLY A 113 -7.17 -7.02 15.06
CA GLY A 113 -7.75 -5.80 15.63
C GLY A 113 -6.76 -4.64 15.78
N ALA A 114 -5.61 -4.71 15.10
CA ALA A 114 -4.64 -3.62 15.08
C ALA A 114 -5.22 -2.35 14.45
N GLN A 115 -4.95 -1.20 15.05
CA GLN A 115 -5.42 0.11 14.56
C GLN A 115 -4.27 1.00 14.09
N GLY A 116 -3.02 0.63 14.38
CA GLY A 116 -1.85 1.46 14.09
C GLY A 116 -1.68 1.80 12.61
N SER A 117 -2.03 0.87 11.71
CA SER A 117 -1.96 1.14 10.28
C SER A 117 -2.98 2.19 9.82
N LEU A 118 -4.19 2.21 10.39
CA LEU A 118 -5.21 3.20 10.07
C LEU A 118 -4.79 4.59 10.57
N GLU A 119 -4.40 4.65 11.83
CA GLU A 119 -3.97 5.91 12.46
C GLU A 119 -2.74 6.50 11.77
N GLY A 120 -1.69 5.68 11.58
CA GLY A 120 -0.45 6.15 10.95
C GLY A 120 -0.65 6.57 9.49
N LYS A 121 -1.47 5.85 8.71
CA LYS A 121 -1.83 6.26 7.35
C LYS A 121 -2.57 7.60 7.34
N MET A 122 -3.52 7.81 8.25
CA MET A 122 -4.21 9.10 8.35
C MET A 122 -3.25 10.25 8.67
N ILE A 123 -2.29 10.03 9.60
CA ILE A 123 -1.26 11.02 9.92
C ILE A 123 -0.40 11.32 8.69
N TRP A 124 0.01 10.28 7.96
CA TRP A 124 0.80 10.45 6.73
C TRP A 124 0.04 11.25 5.67
N LEU A 125 -1.24 10.92 5.44
CA LEU A 125 -2.08 11.59 4.45
C LEU A 125 -2.29 13.07 4.79
N GLU A 126 -2.57 13.39 6.04
CA GLU A 126 -2.69 14.79 6.48
C GLU A 126 -1.39 15.55 6.27
N LYS A 127 -0.26 14.98 6.71
CA LYS A 127 1.07 15.61 6.64
C LYS A 127 1.52 15.87 5.20
N ASN A 128 1.25 14.93 4.29
CA ASN A 128 1.84 14.93 2.95
C ASN A 128 0.89 15.42 1.85
N LEU A 129 -0.40 15.16 1.98
CA LEU A 129 -1.41 15.55 0.99
C LEU A 129 -2.27 16.71 1.49
N GLY A 130 -2.51 16.80 2.79
CA GLY A 130 -3.55 17.65 3.38
C GLY A 130 -4.95 17.07 3.13
N LEU A 131 -5.69 16.70 4.19
CA LEU A 131 -7.00 16.07 4.04
C LEU A 131 -8.02 16.95 3.29
N SER A 132 -7.82 18.27 3.28
CA SER A 132 -8.64 19.20 2.49
C SER A 132 -8.42 19.12 0.97
N ASN A 133 -7.32 18.55 0.53
CA ASN A 133 -6.93 18.43 -0.88
C ASN A 133 -7.37 17.10 -1.52
N ILE A 134 -7.92 16.20 -0.72
CA ILE A 134 -8.47 14.92 -1.18
C ILE A 134 -9.97 14.90 -0.97
N ARG A 135 -10.67 14.11 -1.80
CA ARG A 135 -12.12 13.94 -1.67
C ARG A 135 -12.52 13.14 -0.43
N GLY A 136 -11.65 12.22 -0.01
CA GLY A 136 -11.84 11.39 1.17
C GLY A 136 -10.83 10.26 1.28
N VAL A 137 -10.90 9.53 2.37
CA VAL A 137 -10.11 8.32 2.63
C VAL A 137 -11.07 7.16 2.91
N VAL A 138 -10.83 6.05 2.24
CA VAL A 138 -11.60 4.81 2.40
C VAL A 138 -10.63 3.67 2.71
N PHE A 139 -10.84 3.00 3.84
CA PHE A 139 -10.15 1.78 4.22
C PHE A 139 -10.99 0.58 3.80
N GLU A 140 -10.58 -0.14 2.75
CA GLU A 140 -11.36 -1.24 2.20
C GLU A 140 -10.46 -2.31 1.56
N HIS A 141 -10.71 -3.57 1.89
CA HIS A 141 -10.04 -4.71 1.26
C HIS A 141 -10.62 -5.05 -0.11
N GLU A 142 -11.94 -4.95 -0.25
CA GLU A 142 -12.69 -5.27 -1.48
C GLU A 142 -12.89 -4.01 -2.33
N LYS A 143 -11.79 -3.43 -2.80
CA LYS A 143 -11.76 -2.16 -3.55
C LYS A 143 -12.71 -2.14 -4.75
N PHE A 144 -12.94 -3.28 -5.41
CA PHE A 144 -13.80 -3.43 -6.57
C PHE A 144 -15.24 -2.92 -6.33
N ARG A 145 -15.71 -2.88 -5.10
CA ARG A 145 -17.04 -2.33 -4.75
C ARG A 145 -17.21 -0.87 -5.15
N TYR A 146 -16.10 -0.15 -5.37
CA TYR A 146 -16.09 1.25 -5.77
C TYR A 146 -15.93 1.44 -7.28
N ALA A 147 -15.75 0.36 -8.05
CA ALA A 147 -15.44 0.42 -9.48
C ALA A 147 -16.48 1.19 -10.30
N THR A 148 -17.77 1.09 -9.93
CA THR A 148 -18.88 1.71 -10.65
C THR A 148 -19.78 2.59 -9.77
N THR A 149 -19.34 2.92 -8.54
CA THR A 149 -20.10 3.81 -7.66
C THR A 149 -20.31 5.19 -8.29
N GLY A 150 -21.49 5.77 -8.08
CA GLY A 150 -21.83 7.06 -8.70
C GLY A 150 -22.23 6.98 -10.17
N GLY A 151 -22.41 5.77 -10.72
CA GLY A 151 -22.94 5.54 -12.08
C GLY A 151 -21.92 5.73 -13.19
N GLY A 152 -20.63 5.66 -12.88
CA GLY A 152 -19.54 5.76 -13.86
C GLY A 152 -18.51 4.65 -13.71
N ASN A 153 -17.68 4.47 -14.75
CA ASN A 153 -16.52 3.60 -14.72
C ASN A 153 -15.38 4.36 -14.02
N ASN A 154 -15.22 4.14 -12.73
CA ASN A 154 -14.23 4.86 -11.93
C ASN A 154 -12.80 4.39 -12.23
N VAL A 155 -11.83 5.27 -11.99
CA VAL A 155 -10.41 4.98 -12.19
C VAL A 155 -9.78 4.56 -10.86
N LEU A 156 -8.93 3.53 -10.88
CA LEU A 156 -8.10 3.11 -9.75
C LEU A 156 -6.63 2.98 -10.18
N PHE A 157 -5.75 3.57 -9.41
CA PHE A 157 -4.31 3.31 -9.44
C PHE A 157 -3.95 2.44 -8.23
N ASP A 158 -3.38 1.24 -8.48
CA ASP A 158 -3.05 0.26 -7.45
C ASP A 158 -1.86 -0.59 -7.93
N ASP A 159 -0.94 -0.93 -7.04
CA ASP A 159 0.25 -1.71 -7.37
C ASP A 159 -0.01 -3.24 -7.37
N PHE A 160 -1.18 -3.67 -6.89
CA PHE A 160 -1.56 -5.09 -6.85
C PHE A 160 -2.53 -5.47 -7.98
N MET A 161 -2.08 -6.36 -8.87
CA MET A 161 -2.96 -6.92 -9.92
C MET A 161 -4.18 -7.64 -9.33
N SER A 162 -4.08 -8.20 -8.13
CA SER A 162 -5.21 -8.80 -7.42
C SER A 162 -6.30 -7.81 -6.99
N LYS A 163 -6.02 -6.51 -7.03
CA LYS A 163 -7.00 -5.43 -6.84
C LYS A 163 -7.48 -4.90 -8.20
N ILE A 164 -6.58 -4.75 -9.15
CA ILE A 164 -6.87 -4.24 -10.50
C ILE A 164 -7.75 -5.22 -11.29
N GLY A 165 -7.52 -6.53 -11.21
CA GLY A 165 -8.32 -7.53 -11.91
C GLY A 165 -9.81 -7.43 -11.57
N PRO A 166 -10.20 -7.64 -10.30
CA PRO A 166 -11.60 -7.52 -9.87
C PRO A 166 -12.21 -6.12 -10.12
N TRP A 167 -11.40 -5.05 -10.01
CA TRP A 167 -11.86 -3.70 -10.36
C TRP A 167 -12.31 -3.59 -11.81
N ARG A 168 -11.52 -4.17 -12.74
CA ARG A 168 -11.86 -4.20 -14.18
C ARG A 168 -13.05 -5.10 -14.47
N GLU A 169 -13.15 -6.25 -13.81
CA GLU A 169 -14.28 -7.17 -13.93
C GLU A 169 -15.61 -6.52 -13.54
N GLU A 170 -15.59 -5.63 -12.55
CA GLU A 170 -16.75 -4.82 -12.14
C GLU A 170 -16.99 -3.59 -13.04
N GLY A 171 -16.25 -3.46 -14.13
CA GLY A 171 -16.43 -2.40 -15.12
C GLY A 171 -15.67 -1.10 -14.81
N GLY A 172 -14.82 -1.06 -13.83
CA GLY A 172 -13.94 0.09 -13.55
C GLY A 172 -12.73 0.14 -14.48
N LEU A 173 -12.07 1.28 -14.52
CA LEU A 173 -10.81 1.50 -15.24
C LEU A 173 -9.66 1.37 -14.24
N GLY A 174 -8.97 0.24 -14.24
CA GLY A 174 -7.87 -0.04 -13.32
C GLY A 174 -6.51 0.13 -14.00
N PHE A 175 -5.59 0.85 -13.40
CA PHE A 175 -4.20 0.95 -13.82
C PHE A 175 -3.28 0.24 -12.83
N HIS A 176 -2.53 -0.76 -13.31
CA HIS A 176 -1.55 -1.47 -12.52
C HIS A 176 -0.28 -0.63 -12.43
N PHE A 177 -0.13 0.05 -11.30
CA PHE A 177 0.99 0.97 -11.08
C PHE A 177 2.26 0.21 -10.69
N GLN A 178 3.30 0.33 -11.50
CA GLN A 178 4.60 -0.30 -11.30
C GLN A 178 5.73 0.73 -11.43
N ASN A 179 5.66 1.83 -10.66
CA ASN A 179 6.59 2.94 -10.74
C ASN A 179 6.68 3.56 -12.16
N ASN A 180 5.53 3.76 -12.78
CA ASN A 180 5.38 4.22 -14.15
C ASN A 180 4.34 5.36 -14.22
N ALA A 181 4.64 6.47 -13.51
CA ALA A 181 3.74 7.61 -13.38
C ALA A 181 3.35 8.23 -14.72
N LYS A 182 4.27 8.25 -15.69
CA LYS A 182 3.98 8.80 -17.01
C LYS A 182 2.86 8.04 -17.70
N GLU A 183 2.96 6.70 -17.77
CA GLU A 183 1.92 5.86 -18.37
C GLU A 183 0.60 5.92 -17.58
N ALA A 184 0.69 6.09 -16.25
CA ALA A 184 -0.49 6.28 -15.42
C ALA A 184 -1.23 7.59 -15.75
N LEU A 185 -0.52 8.66 -16.00
CA LEU A 185 -1.10 9.96 -16.40
C LEU A 185 -1.66 9.91 -17.82
N GLU A 186 -0.95 9.29 -18.78
CA GLU A 186 -1.45 9.05 -20.13
C GLU A 186 -2.76 8.24 -20.11
N PHE A 187 -2.81 7.17 -19.28
CA PHE A 187 -4.03 6.38 -19.08
C PHE A 187 -5.20 7.22 -18.52
N LEU A 188 -4.92 8.15 -17.62
CA LEU A 188 -5.94 9.04 -17.07
C LEU A 188 -6.52 10.00 -18.12
N GLU A 189 -5.66 10.53 -19.00
CA GLU A 189 -6.07 11.38 -20.12
C GLU A 189 -6.97 10.61 -21.10
N GLU A 190 -6.59 9.39 -21.46
CA GLU A 190 -7.40 8.49 -22.31
C GLU A 190 -8.75 8.16 -21.67
N ALA A 191 -8.79 8.05 -20.36
CA ALA A 191 -10.02 7.84 -19.60
C ALA A 191 -10.96 9.07 -19.60
N ASN A 192 -10.55 10.21 -20.10
CA ASN A 192 -11.32 11.47 -20.11
C ASN A 192 -11.81 11.88 -18.70
N VAL A 193 -10.90 11.96 -17.74
CA VAL A 193 -11.14 12.33 -16.34
C VAL A 193 -10.61 13.73 -16.04
#